data_993185a0b10cebeb1ea3a6c0e6644b98
#
_entry.id   993185a0b10cebeb1ea3a6c0e6644b98
#
_cell.length_a   1.000
_cell.length_b   1.000
_cell.length_c   1.000
_cell.angle_alpha   90.00
_cell.angle_beta   90.00
_cell.angle_gamma   90.00
#
_symmetry.space_group_name_H-M   'P 1'
#
loop_
_entity.id
_entity.type
_entity.pdbx_description
1 polymer ?
#
loop_
_entity_poly.entity_id
_entity_poly.type
_entity_poly.pdbx_seq_one_letter_code
_entity_poly.pdbx_strand_id
1 'polypeptide(L)'
;MGLLPESMSTTNMYGVEFDPVSGQIAKQLYQKNRIAVQGFEETSYPDSFFDCVIGNVPFGAYQVSDRKYDRYHFMIHDYFIAKSLDLVRPGGVVAVVTSSGTMDKQNPEVRQYFANRADLLGAIRLPNNVFQRNANTSVVADILFFQKRDRAAITEPDWVQLKTTPEGYTVNSYFADHPEMVLGDFTTESTQYGKQEVTVKAKEGADLAEQLKEAVKHIQGTITEQEISDTELEEQVVSIPADPDIKNFSFAL
;
A
#
# COMPACT_ATOMS: atom_id res chain seq x y z
N MET A 1 7.77 -5.33 9.39
CA MET A 1 7.64 -5.74 10.81
C MET A 1 8.80 -5.21 11.66
N GLY A 2 10.06 -5.47 11.35
CA GLY A 2 11.21 -5.09 12.21
C GLY A 2 11.49 -3.58 12.34
N LEU A 3 10.79 -2.72 11.64
CA LEU A 3 10.93 -1.26 11.69
C LEU A 3 9.77 -0.55 12.38
N LEU A 4 8.87 -1.31 13.00
CA LEU A 4 7.75 -0.70 13.74
C LEU A 4 8.26 0.06 14.96
N PRO A 5 7.68 1.23 15.25
CA PRO A 5 7.98 1.96 16.47
C PRO A 5 7.55 1.16 17.70
N GLU A 6 8.24 1.39 18.82
CA GLU A 6 8.00 0.68 20.08
C GLU A 6 6.54 0.82 20.56
N SER A 7 5.93 1.96 20.31
CA SER A 7 4.50 2.21 20.59
C SER A 7 3.54 1.23 19.91
N MET A 8 3.98 0.56 18.84
CA MET A 8 3.20 -0.44 18.11
C MET A 8 3.63 -1.88 18.39
N SER A 9 4.42 -2.13 19.44
CA SER A 9 4.98 -3.44 19.77
C SER A 9 3.92 -4.49 20.14
N THR A 10 2.75 -4.06 20.60
CA THR A 10 1.60 -4.93 20.96
C THR A 10 0.62 -5.16 19.80
N THR A 11 0.88 -4.58 18.63
CA THR A 11 0.00 -4.70 17.46
C THR A 11 -0.01 -6.13 16.91
N ASN A 12 -1.20 -6.64 16.62
CA ASN A 12 -1.36 -7.91 15.90
C ASN A 12 -0.96 -7.73 14.43
N MET A 13 0.14 -8.36 14.03
CA MET A 13 0.66 -8.20 12.68
C MET A 13 0.42 -9.42 11.81
N TYR A 14 0.04 -9.12 10.59
CA TYR A 14 -0.12 -10.08 9.51
C TYR A 14 0.85 -9.73 8.39
N GLY A 15 1.53 -10.72 7.84
CA GLY A 15 2.40 -10.56 6.67
C GLY A 15 2.00 -11.52 5.57
N VAL A 16 2.14 -11.07 4.34
CA VAL A 16 1.99 -11.90 3.14
C VAL A 16 3.29 -11.78 2.36
N GLU A 17 3.91 -12.92 2.07
CA GLU A 17 5.15 -13.00 1.31
C GLU A 17 5.03 -14.09 0.26
N PHE A 18 5.26 -13.72 -1.00
CA PHE A 18 5.15 -14.65 -2.11
C PHE A 18 6.37 -15.58 -2.22
N ASP A 19 7.58 -15.04 -1.99
CA ASP A 19 8.80 -15.84 -2.06
C ASP A 19 8.90 -16.82 -0.89
N PRO A 20 9.00 -18.14 -1.15
CA PRO A 20 9.01 -19.14 -0.09
C PRO A 20 10.20 -19.03 0.87
N VAL A 21 11.37 -18.62 0.37
CA VAL A 21 12.58 -18.51 1.20
C VAL A 21 12.44 -17.31 2.14
N SER A 22 12.11 -16.14 1.60
CA SER A 22 11.86 -14.93 2.37
C SER A 22 10.73 -15.12 3.38
N GLY A 23 9.67 -15.78 2.98
CA GLY A 23 8.52 -16.09 3.83
C GLY A 23 8.88 -17.02 5.00
N GLN A 24 9.69 -18.05 4.80
CA GLN A 24 10.16 -18.92 5.88
C GLN A 24 11.11 -18.17 6.83
N ILE A 25 12.00 -17.35 6.31
CA ILE A 25 12.86 -16.48 7.13
C ILE A 25 11.99 -15.55 7.99
N ALA A 26 11.00 -14.91 7.40
CA ALA A 26 10.09 -14.02 8.10
C ALA A 26 9.32 -14.75 9.23
N LYS A 27 8.84 -15.98 8.98
CA LYS A 27 8.20 -16.80 10.02
C LYS A 27 9.12 -17.08 11.20
N GLN A 28 10.40 -17.31 10.96
CA GLN A 28 11.37 -17.54 12.03
C GLN A 28 11.72 -16.28 12.82
N LEU A 29 11.84 -15.14 12.11
CA LEU A 29 12.17 -13.87 12.75
C LEU A 29 11.00 -13.29 13.54
N TYR A 30 9.76 -13.49 13.07
CA TYR A 30 8.55 -12.85 13.62
C TYR A 30 7.54 -13.89 14.12
N GLN A 31 7.97 -14.80 14.97
CA GLN A 31 7.20 -15.96 15.45
C GLN A 31 5.87 -15.62 16.13
N LYS A 32 5.75 -14.41 16.69
CA LYS A 32 4.50 -13.91 17.29
C LYS A 32 3.50 -13.40 16.26
N ASN A 33 3.89 -13.27 14.99
CA ASN A 33 3.10 -12.67 13.94
C ASN A 33 2.58 -13.74 12.97
N ARG A 34 1.49 -13.44 12.29
CA ARG A 34 0.87 -14.36 11.32
C ARG A 34 1.41 -14.06 9.93
N ILE A 35 2.25 -14.94 9.40
CA ILE A 35 2.87 -14.80 8.08
C ILE A 35 2.32 -15.89 7.15
N ALA A 36 1.61 -15.46 6.12
CA ALA A 36 1.18 -16.31 5.00
C ALA A 36 2.26 -16.29 3.91
N VAL A 37 2.69 -17.49 3.48
CA VAL A 37 3.65 -17.64 2.38
C VAL A 37 2.87 -18.07 1.15
N GLN A 38 2.37 -17.09 0.42
CA GLN A 38 1.50 -17.27 -0.75
C GLN A 38 1.35 -15.95 -1.50
N GLY A 39 0.73 -15.98 -2.67
CA GLY A 39 0.34 -14.77 -3.39
C GLY A 39 -0.71 -13.96 -2.63
N PHE A 40 -0.68 -12.65 -2.80
CA PHE A 40 -1.69 -11.78 -2.16
C PHE A 40 -3.10 -12.06 -2.70
N GLU A 41 -3.20 -12.46 -3.97
CA GLU A 41 -4.43 -12.91 -4.62
C GLU A 41 -5.06 -14.14 -3.96
N GLU A 42 -4.25 -15.00 -3.37
CA GLU A 42 -4.69 -16.23 -2.69
C GLU A 42 -5.15 -16.00 -1.24
N THR A 43 -4.94 -14.78 -0.71
CA THR A 43 -5.35 -14.47 0.67
C THR A 43 -6.86 -14.30 0.79
N SER A 44 -7.42 -14.80 1.89
CA SER A 44 -8.86 -14.81 2.18
C SER A 44 -9.22 -14.05 3.46
N TYR A 45 -8.54 -12.94 3.73
CA TYR A 45 -8.92 -12.07 4.84
C TYR A 45 -10.30 -11.43 4.59
N PRO A 46 -11.11 -11.27 5.64
CA PRO A 46 -12.38 -10.55 5.52
C PRO A 46 -12.20 -9.10 5.08
N ASP A 47 -13.17 -8.54 4.37
CA ASP A 47 -13.23 -7.11 4.12
C ASP A 47 -13.30 -6.34 5.45
N SER A 48 -12.68 -5.17 5.50
CA SER A 48 -12.66 -4.29 6.68
C SER A 48 -12.04 -4.92 7.95
N PHE A 49 -11.12 -5.87 7.77
CA PHE A 49 -10.49 -6.62 8.86
C PHE A 49 -9.31 -5.87 9.50
N PHE A 50 -8.55 -5.09 8.75
CA PHE A 50 -7.34 -4.43 9.23
C PHE A 50 -7.57 -2.96 9.58
N ASP A 51 -6.88 -2.47 10.60
CA ASP A 51 -6.79 -1.03 10.90
C ASP A 51 -5.85 -0.31 9.94
N CYS A 52 -4.80 -0.99 9.52
CA CYS A 52 -3.77 -0.41 8.66
C CYS A 52 -3.16 -1.47 7.74
N VAL A 53 -2.91 -1.09 6.49
CA VAL A 53 -2.10 -1.88 5.55
C VAL A 53 -0.90 -1.04 5.11
N ILE A 54 0.30 -1.61 5.27
CA ILE A 54 1.56 -0.96 4.90
C ILE A 54 2.33 -1.90 3.98
N GLY A 55 2.84 -1.40 2.87
CA GLY A 55 3.62 -2.24 1.96
C GLY A 55 4.38 -1.49 0.89
N ASN A 56 5.40 -2.16 0.37
CA ASN A 56 6.00 -1.83 -0.92
C ASN A 56 5.39 -2.80 -1.93
N VAL A 57 4.45 -2.31 -2.73
CA VAL A 57 3.74 -3.18 -3.68
C VAL A 57 4.64 -3.55 -4.87
N PRO A 58 4.47 -4.73 -5.47
CA PRO A 58 5.25 -5.11 -6.64
C PRO A 58 4.97 -4.17 -7.82
N PHE A 59 6.01 -3.80 -8.56
CA PHE A 59 5.90 -2.97 -9.75
C PHE A 59 5.95 -3.86 -10.99
N GLY A 60 5.05 -3.64 -11.94
CA GLY A 60 5.09 -4.40 -13.17
C GLY A 60 3.89 -4.13 -14.09
N ALA A 61 4.11 -4.43 -15.36
CA ALA A 61 3.08 -4.32 -16.41
C ALA A 61 2.38 -5.69 -16.61
N TYR A 62 2.00 -6.35 -15.53
CA TYR A 62 1.26 -7.61 -15.55
C TYR A 62 0.09 -7.58 -14.57
N GLN A 63 -0.80 -8.53 -14.69
CA GLN A 63 -1.99 -8.70 -13.87
C GLN A 63 -1.91 -10.02 -13.12
N VAL A 64 -2.58 -10.10 -11.99
CA VAL A 64 -2.85 -11.37 -11.28
C VAL A 64 -4.33 -11.67 -11.38
N SER A 65 -4.70 -12.94 -11.30
CA SER A 65 -6.10 -13.36 -11.31
C SER A 65 -6.63 -13.39 -9.88
N ASP A 66 -7.59 -12.53 -9.62
CA ASP A 66 -8.41 -12.54 -8.42
C ASP A 66 -9.85 -12.24 -8.86
N ARG A 67 -10.74 -13.23 -8.72
CA ARG A 67 -12.11 -13.20 -9.23
C ARG A 67 -12.89 -11.94 -8.85
N LYS A 68 -12.60 -11.35 -7.69
CA LYS A 68 -13.23 -10.11 -7.21
C LYS A 68 -12.82 -8.90 -8.05
N TYR A 69 -11.59 -8.91 -8.58
CA TYR A 69 -10.95 -7.75 -9.24
C TYR A 69 -10.73 -7.94 -10.74
N ASP A 70 -10.84 -9.15 -11.29
CA ASP A 70 -10.54 -9.48 -12.71
C ASP A 70 -11.23 -8.54 -13.69
N ARG A 71 -12.47 -8.13 -13.40
CA ARG A 71 -13.26 -7.21 -14.24
C ARG A 71 -12.66 -5.81 -14.41
N TYR A 72 -11.76 -5.40 -13.54
CA TYR A 72 -11.13 -4.06 -13.57
C TYR A 72 -9.81 -4.05 -14.32
N HIS A 73 -9.25 -5.20 -14.65
CA HIS A 73 -7.97 -5.34 -15.37
C HIS A 73 -6.83 -4.54 -14.74
N PHE A 74 -6.78 -4.48 -13.41
CA PHE A 74 -5.73 -3.76 -12.69
C PHE A 74 -4.34 -4.31 -13.00
N MET A 75 -3.37 -3.41 -13.19
CA MET A 75 -1.97 -3.78 -13.10
C MET A 75 -1.65 -4.21 -11.66
N ILE A 76 -0.60 -5.03 -11.48
CA ILE A 76 -0.27 -5.64 -10.18
C ILE A 76 -0.24 -4.61 -9.04
N HIS A 77 0.40 -3.45 -9.24
CA HIS A 77 0.49 -2.41 -8.23
C HIS A 77 -0.88 -1.80 -7.88
N ASP A 78 -1.74 -1.59 -8.86
CA ASP A 78 -3.09 -1.05 -8.66
C ASP A 78 -3.99 -2.07 -7.97
N TYR A 79 -3.86 -3.35 -8.33
CA TYR A 79 -4.56 -4.45 -7.67
C TYR A 79 -4.23 -4.53 -6.17
N PHE A 80 -2.94 -4.42 -5.82
CA PHE A 80 -2.54 -4.44 -4.42
C PHE A 80 -3.18 -3.30 -3.61
N ILE A 81 -3.24 -2.09 -4.17
CA ILE A 81 -3.90 -0.95 -3.53
C ILE A 81 -5.41 -1.21 -3.42
N ALA A 82 -6.06 -1.65 -4.51
CA ALA A 82 -7.50 -1.93 -4.53
C ALA A 82 -7.91 -2.96 -3.46
N LYS A 83 -7.20 -4.09 -3.39
CA LYS A 83 -7.45 -5.13 -2.39
C LYS A 83 -7.15 -4.64 -0.98
N SER A 84 -6.08 -3.89 -0.77
CA SER A 84 -5.74 -3.30 0.53
C SER A 84 -6.83 -2.36 1.03
N LEU A 85 -7.42 -1.53 0.15
CA LEU A 85 -8.53 -0.65 0.49
C LEU A 85 -9.79 -1.44 0.89
N ASP A 86 -10.05 -2.59 0.30
CA ASP A 86 -11.18 -3.42 0.70
C ASP A 86 -10.93 -4.10 2.07
N LEU A 87 -9.69 -4.52 2.33
CA LEU A 87 -9.30 -5.19 3.56
C LEU A 87 -9.20 -4.27 4.78
N VAL A 88 -8.96 -2.98 4.57
CA VAL A 88 -8.90 -1.99 5.65
C VAL A 88 -10.32 -1.58 6.06
N ARG A 89 -10.56 -1.40 7.37
CA ARG A 89 -11.83 -0.89 7.89
C ARG A 89 -12.08 0.58 7.51
N PRO A 90 -13.31 1.08 7.55
CA PRO A 90 -13.58 2.50 7.47
C PRO A 90 -12.79 3.30 8.52
N GLY A 91 -12.19 4.42 8.12
CA GLY A 91 -11.28 5.21 8.94
C GLY A 91 -9.86 4.65 9.07
N GLY A 92 -9.62 3.40 8.66
CA GLY A 92 -8.29 2.81 8.62
C GLY A 92 -7.44 3.34 7.46
N VAL A 93 -6.14 3.07 7.49
CA VAL A 93 -5.14 3.67 6.59
C VAL A 93 -4.45 2.63 5.72
N VAL A 94 -4.27 2.95 4.45
CA VAL A 94 -3.39 2.23 3.51
C VAL A 94 -2.21 3.13 3.18
N ALA A 95 -1.00 2.69 3.52
CA ALA A 95 0.25 3.40 3.23
C ALA A 95 1.15 2.52 2.37
N VAL A 96 1.35 2.88 1.11
CA VAL A 96 2.07 2.03 0.16
C VAL A 96 3.08 2.80 -0.67
N VAL A 97 4.19 2.12 -0.99
CA VAL A 97 5.11 2.55 -2.02
C VAL A 97 4.69 1.87 -3.33
N THR A 98 4.47 2.66 -4.36
CA THR A 98 3.99 2.19 -5.66
C THR A 98 4.71 2.88 -6.82
N SER A 99 4.51 2.40 -8.04
CA SER A 99 4.99 3.07 -9.25
C SER A 99 4.26 4.41 -9.47
N SER A 100 4.97 5.43 -9.95
CA SER A 100 4.37 6.70 -10.39
C SER A 100 3.27 6.51 -11.44
N GLY A 101 3.30 5.38 -12.17
CA GLY A 101 2.24 5.01 -13.11
C GLY A 101 0.85 4.89 -12.49
N THR A 102 0.71 4.61 -11.19
CA THR A 102 -0.59 4.63 -10.50
C THR A 102 -1.23 6.02 -10.56
N MET A 103 -0.43 7.06 -10.28
CA MET A 103 -0.93 8.44 -10.23
C MET A 103 -0.95 9.11 -11.60
N ASP A 104 0.01 8.81 -12.50
CA ASP A 104 0.21 9.53 -13.76
C ASP A 104 -0.42 8.87 -15.00
N LYS A 105 -1.12 7.75 -14.87
CA LYS A 105 -1.84 7.13 -15.99
C LYS A 105 -2.80 8.12 -16.66
N GLN A 106 -2.83 8.16 -18.00
CA GLN A 106 -3.79 8.97 -18.75
C GLN A 106 -5.23 8.54 -18.45
N ASN A 107 -5.51 7.23 -18.41
CA ASN A 107 -6.81 6.71 -18.01
C ASN A 107 -7.00 6.89 -16.49
N PRO A 108 -8.03 7.65 -16.05
CA PRO A 108 -8.28 7.92 -14.62
C PRO A 108 -9.01 6.79 -13.89
N GLU A 109 -9.49 5.74 -14.55
CA GLU A 109 -10.38 4.72 -13.96
C GLU A 109 -9.84 4.11 -12.66
N VAL A 110 -8.54 3.85 -12.58
CA VAL A 110 -7.90 3.34 -11.36
C VAL A 110 -8.01 4.34 -10.21
N ARG A 111 -7.69 5.61 -10.48
CA ARG A 111 -7.78 6.67 -9.47
C ARG A 111 -9.23 6.95 -9.06
N GLN A 112 -10.17 6.87 -10.00
CA GLN A 112 -11.60 6.94 -9.72
C GLN A 112 -12.06 5.79 -8.81
N TYR A 113 -11.56 4.58 -9.05
CA TYR A 113 -11.84 3.44 -8.20
C TYR A 113 -11.38 3.68 -6.76
N PHE A 114 -10.16 4.22 -6.57
CA PHE A 114 -9.64 4.55 -5.25
C PHE A 114 -10.40 5.70 -4.60
N ALA A 115 -10.65 6.79 -5.35
CA ALA A 115 -11.36 7.97 -4.88
C ALA A 115 -12.79 7.68 -4.41
N ASN A 116 -13.45 6.70 -5.01
CA ASN A 116 -14.77 6.25 -4.54
C ASN A 116 -14.72 5.51 -3.20
N ARG A 117 -13.55 5.06 -2.74
CA ARG A 117 -13.38 4.24 -1.53
C ARG A 117 -12.59 4.91 -0.43
N ALA A 118 -11.74 5.86 -0.77
CA ALA A 118 -10.80 6.45 0.17
C ALA A 118 -10.52 7.91 -0.13
N ASP A 119 -10.12 8.64 0.89
CA ASP A 119 -9.48 9.95 0.77
C ASP A 119 -7.97 9.77 0.58
N LEU A 120 -7.37 10.53 -0.33
CA LEU A 120 -5.93 10.67 -0.41
C LEU A 120 -5.50 11.65 0.69
N LEU A 121 -4.88 11.16 1.75
CA LEU A 121 -4.34 11.98 2.83
C LEU A 121 -3.10 12.74 2.38
N GLY A 122 -2.38 12.18 1.42
CA GLY A 122 -1.21 12.76 0.79
C GLY A 122 -0.43 11.75 -0.02
N ALA A 123 0.48 12.27 -0.85
CA ALA A 123 1.39 11.46 -1.67
C ALA A 123 2.77 12.11 -1.69
N ILE A 124 3.83 11.31 -1.64
CA ILE A 124 5.22 11.78 -1.74
C ILE A 124 5.86 11.13 -2.95
N ARG A 125 6.35 11.93 -3.88
CA ARG A 125 7.06 11.45 -5.06
C ARG A 125 8.56 11.40 -4.82
N LEU A 126 9.13 10.22 -4.99
CA LEU A 126 10.56 9.95 -4.77
C LEU A 126 11.35 10.14 -6.07
N PRO A 127 12.61 10.57 -5.98
CA PRO A 127 13.53 10.60 -7.12
C PRO A 127 13.78 9.19 -7.69
N ASN A 128 14.10 9.14 -8.98
CA ASN A 128 14.27 7.89 -9.74
C ASN A 128 15.45 7.01 -9.28
N ASN A 129 16.38 7.55 -8.50
CA ASN A 129 17.58 6.86 -8.03
C ASN A 129 17.45 6.19 -6.65
N VAL A 130 16.31 6.33 -5.98
CA VAL A 130 16.11 5.81 -4.60
C VAL A 130 16.32 4.30 -4.51
N PHE A 131 15.86 3.56 -5.50
CA PHE A 131 15.99 2.10 -5.56
C PHE A 131 17.21 1.60 -6.34
N GLN A 132 18.01 2.49 -6.91
CA GLN A 132 19.14 2.11 -7.76
C GLN A 132 20.20 1.29 -7.01
N ARG A 133 20.48 1.63 -5.75
CA ARG A 133 21.47 0.90 -4.93
C ARG A 133 21.02 -0.50 -4.52
N ASN A 134 19.72 -0.68 -4.28
CA ASN A 134 19.18 -1.93 -3.71
C ASN A 134 18.58 -2.85 -4.78
N ALA A 135 18.00 -2.31 -5.83
CA ALA A 135 17.31 -3.07 -6.87
C ALA A 135 17.89 -2.88 -8.28
N ASN A 136 18.97 -2.09 -8.41
CA ASN A 136 19.59 -1.75 -9.70
C ASN A 136 18.58 -1.22 -10.74
N THR A 137 17.56 -0.51 -10.27
CA THR A 137 16.44 -0.01 -11.06
C THR A 137 16.33 1.50 -10.87
N SER A 138 16.22 2.23 -11.99
CA SER A 138 15.90 3.65 -12.01
C SER A 138 14.42 3.81 -12.31
N VAL A 139 13.62 4.06 -11.27
CA VAL A 139 12.17 4.18 -11.36
C VAL A 139 11.66 5.25 -10.40
N VAL A 140 10.77 6.11 -10.88
CA VAL A 140 10.04 7.04 -10.02
C VAL A 140 8.96 6.26 -9.27
N ALA A 141 8.94 6.42 -7.97
CA ALA A 141 7.96 5.80 -7.10
C ALA A 141 7.25 6.86 -6.26
N ASP A 142 6.02 6.54 -5.90
CA ASP A 142 5.19 7.36 -5.04
C ASP A 142 4.91 6.62 -3.73
N ILE A 143 4.95 7.33 -2.60
CA ILE A 143 4.40 6.86 -1.33
C ILE A 143 3.02 7.45 -1.22
N LEU A 144 2.00 6.60 -1.21
CA LEU A 144 0.60 7.01 -1.16
C LEU A 144 0.00 6.71 0.20
N PHE A 145 -0.76 7.64 0.74
CA PHE A 145 -1.47 7.51 2.01
C PHE A 145 -2.95 7.69 1.76
N PHE A 146 -3.72 6.62 1.92
CA PHE A 146 -5.16 6.64 1.78
C PHE A 146 -5.85 6.36 3.11
N GLN A 147 -6.95 7.05 3.39
CA GLN A 147 -7.84 6.71 4.48
C GLN A 147 -9.17 6.20 3.91
N LYS A 148 -9.56 4.97 4.28
CA LYS A 148 -10.80 4.38 3.80
C LYS A 148 -12.01 5.15 4.29
N ARG A 149 -12.91 5.48 3.38
CA ARG A 149 -14.19 6.11 3.68
C ARG A 149 -15.22 5.11 4.16
N ASP A 150 -16.15 5.58 4.97
CA ASP A 150 -17.36 4.84 5.32
C ASP A 150 -18.39 4.86 4.16
N ARG A 151 -18.38 5.91 3.34
CA ARG A 151 -19.29 6.12 2.20
C ARG A 151 -18.54 6.53 0.95
N ALA A 152 -19.12 6.20 -0.20
CA ALA A 152 -18.61 6.65 -1.48
C ALA A 152 -18.54 8.19 -1.57
N ALA A 153 -17.57 8.70 -2.33
CA ALA A 153 -17.44 10.13 -2.59
C ALA A 153 -18.67 10.65 -3.32
N ILE A 154 -19.14 11.85 -2.93
CA ILE A 154 -20.22 12.55 -3.62
C ILE A 154 -19.67 13.27 -4.87
N THR A 155 -18.43 13.77 -4.78
CA THR A 155 -17.76 14.48 -5.86
C THR A 155 -16.41 13.85 -6.12
N GLU A 156 -16.00 13.82 -7.39
CA GLU A 156 -14.67 13.36 -7.77
C GLU A 156 -13.62 14.39 -7.30
N PRO A 157 -12.61 13.98 -6.52
CA PRO A 157 -11.54 14.88 -6.09
C PRO A 157 -10.55 15.18 -7.23
N ASP A 158 -9.91 16.34 -7.18
CA ASP A 158 -9.01 16.83 -8.24
C ASP A 158 -7.84 15.88 -8.53
N TRP A 159 -7.32 15.18 -7.51
CA TRP A 159 -6.19 14.25 -7.67
C TRP A 159 -6.49 13.05 -8.57
N VAL A 160 -7.74 12.84 -8.96
CA VAL A 160 -8.10 11.83 -9.98
C VAL A 160 -7.59 12.22 -11.37
N GLN A 161 -7.46 13.53 -11.63
CA GLN A 161 -7.09 14.06 -12.93
C GLN A 161 -5.59 14.38 -13.04
N LEU A 162 -5.12 14.57 -14.27
CA LEU A 162 -3.78 15.05 -14.56
C LEU A 162 -3.80 16.56 -14.76
N LYS A 163 -2.67 17.21 -14.52
CA LYS A 163 -2.46 18.65 -14.72
C LYS A 163 -1.06 18.90 -15.26
N THR A 164 -0.92 19.96 -16.03
CA THR A 164 0.39 20.41 -16.53
C THR A 164 1.01 21.39 -15.56
N THR A 165 2.24 21.14 -15.12
CA THR A 165 2.99 22.06 -14.26
C THR A 165 3.39 23.32 -15.03
N PRO A 166 3.80 24.41 -14.36
CA PRO A 166 4.29 25.63 -15.04
C PRO A 166 5.46 25.37 -15.99
N GLU A 167 6.28 24.35 -15.71
CA GLU A 167 7.44 23.95 -16.54
C GLU A 167 7.05 23.06 -17.74
N GLY A 168 5.75 22.71 -17.85
CA GLY A 168 5.22 21.96 -18.98
C GLY A 168 5.17 20.44 -18.81
N TYR A 169 5.38 19.91 -17.62
CA TYR A 169 5.26 18.47 -17.33
C TYR A 169 3.82 18.09 -17.02
N THR A 170 3.28 17.06 -17.68
CA THR A 170 1.96 16.50 -17.36
C THR A 170 2.12 15.41 -16.32
N VAL A 171 1.58 15.64 -15.12
CA VAL A 171 1.65 14.76 -13.97
C VAL A 171 0.29 14.73 -13.26
N ASN A 172 0.15 13.92 -12.23
CA ASN A 172 -1.05 13.96 -11.40
C ASN A 172 -1.26 15.35 -10.81
N SER A 173 -2.51 15.83 -10.79
CA SER A 173 -2.85 17.16 -10.29
C SER A 173 -2.38 17.40 -8.86
N TYR A 174 -2.37 16.36 -8.01
CA TYR A 174 -1.84 16.47 -6.65
C TYR A 174 -0.39 16.96 -6.64
N PHE A 175 0.49 16.39 -7.46
CA PHE A 175 1.89 16.79 -7.52
C PHE A 175 2.11 18.12 -8.24
N ALA A 176 1.24 18.48 -9.16
CA ALA A 176 1.28 19.79 -9.79
C ALA A 176 0.88 20.92 -8.83
N ASP A 177 -0.04 20.63 -7.91
CA ASP A 177 -0.54 21.58 -6.91
C ASP A 177 0.27 21.57 -5.60
N HIS A 178 1.04 20.47 -5.34
CA HIS A 178 1.86 20.26 -4.16
C HIS A 178 3.33 19.97 -4.55
N PRO A 179 4.06 20.94 -5.12
CA PRO A 179 5.44 20.72 -5.55
C PRO A 179 6.39 20.36 -4.38
N GLU A 180 6.07 20.75 -3.14
CA GLU A 180 6.80 20.39 -1.93
C GLU A 180 6.75 18.88 -1.63
N MET A 181 5.79 18.15 -2.20
CA MET A 181 5.65 16.70 -2.08
C MET A 181 6.47 15.92 -3.13
N VAL A 182 7.16 16.62 -4.02
CA VAL A 182 8.07 16.05 -5.02
C VAL A 182 9.51 16.21 -4.54
N LEU A 183 10.17 15.11 -4.15
CA LEU A 183 11.49 15.14 -3.55
C LEU A 183 12.63 15.18 -4.59
N GLY A 184 12.49 16.05 -5.60
CA GLY A 184 13.43 16.21 -6.69
C GLY A 184 12.93 17.24 -7.68
N ASP A 185 13.53 17.23 -8.85
CA ASP A 185 13.17 18.13 -9.96
C ASP A 185 12.60 17.30 -11.13
N PHE A 186 11.47 17.73 -11.67
CA PHE A 186 10.92 17.13 -12.89
C PHE A 186 11.88 17.32 -14.06
N THR A 187 12.03 16.26 -14.84
CA THR A 187 12.78 16.26 -16.09
C THR A 187 12.19 15.22 -17.03
N THR A 188 12.75 15.13 -18.23
CA THR A 188 12.40 14.06 -19.18
C THR A 188 13.60 13.19 -19.44
N GLU A 189 13.39 11.89 -19.54
CA GLU A 189 14.39 10.92 -19.98
C GLU A 189 13.85 10.11 -21.16
N SER A 190 14.76 9.76 -22.08
CA SER A 190 14.41 8.88 -23.19
C SER A 190 14.36 7.43 -22.72
N THR A 191 13.23 6.79 -22.92
CA THR A 191 13.13 5.33 -22.67
C THR A 191 13.90 4.57 -23.75
N GLN A 192 14.18 3.29 -23.51
CA GLN A 192 14.79 2.39 -24.48
C GLN A 192 14.02 2.27 -25.81
N TYR A 193 12.78 2.74 -25.85
CA TYR A 193 11.92 2.78 -27.04
C TYR A 193 11.86 4.18 -27.68
N GLY A 194 12.72 5.12 -27.26
CA GLY A 194 12.77 6.47 -27.81
C GLY A 194 11.63 7.40 -27.43
N LYS A 195 10.75 6.98 -26.49
CA LYS A 195 9.74 7.87 -25.92
C LYS A 195 10.35 8.74 -24.84
N GLN A 196 9.93 10.01 -24.77
CA GLN A 196 10.25 10.89 -23.65
C GLN A 196 9.25 10.62 -22.53
N GLU A 197 9.74 10.28 -21.36
CA GLU A 197 8.92 10.08 -20.15
C GLU A 197 9.33 11.08 -19.08
N VAL A 198 8.34 11.58 -18.35
CA VAL A 198 8.58 12.46 -17.20
C VAL A 198 9.19 11.64 -16.08
N THR A 199 10.29 12.14 -15.53
CA THR A 199 10.98 11.53 -14.40
C THR A 199 11.30 12.58 -13.35
N VAL A 200 11.77 12.16 -12.19
CA VAL A 200 12.20 13.04 -11.09
C VAL A 200 13.65 12.73 -10.76
N LYS A 201 14.50 13.71 -10.88
CA LYS A 201 15.92 13.62 -10.45
C LYS A 201 16.10 14.18 -9.05
N ALA A 202 16.94 13.52 -8.26
CA ALA A 202 17.31 14.03 -6.95
C ALA A 202 17.95 15.40 -7.07
N LYS A 203 17.63 16.32 -6.17
CA LYS A 203 18.29 17.63 -6.07
C LYS A 203 19.73 17.43 -5.63
N GLU A 204 20.65 18.14 -6.27
CA GLU A 204 22.07 18.06 -5.94
C GLU A 204 22.30 18.53 -4.48
N GLY A 205 23.03 17.71 -3.71
CA GLY A 205 23.33 18.00 -2.31
C GLY A 205 22.19 17.86 -1.32
N ALA A 206 20.98 17.49 -1.75
CA ALA A 206 19.85 17.30 -0.85
C ALA A 206 19.92 15.94 -0.13
N ASP A 207 19.59 15.94 1.16
CA ASP A 207 19.40 14.73 1.95
C ASP A 207 17.95 14.25 1.82
N LEU A 208 17.77 13.06 1.25
CA LEU A 208 16.45 12.44 1.07
C LEU A 208 15.71 12.21 2.41
N ALA A 209 16.45 11.87 3.48
CA ALA A 209 15.84 11.62 4.79
C ALA A 209 15.26 12.89 5.40
N GLU A 210 15.97 14.03 5.24
CA GLU A 210 15.44 15.31 5.70
C GLU A 210 14.25 15.77 4.84
N GLN A 211 14.32 15.59 3.51
CA GLN A 211 13.18 15.89 2.64
C GLN A 211 11.94 15.06 3.00
N LEU A 212 12.11 13.77 3.29
CA LEU A 212 11.01 12.90 3.73
C LEU A 212 10.43 13.36 5.07
N LYS A 213 11.25 13.75 6.04
CA LYS A 213 10.78 14.27 7.33
C LYS A 213 9.92 15.52 7.15
N GLU A 214 10.29 16.40 6.23
CA GLU A 214 9.49 17.61 5.95
C GLU A 214 8.19 17.24 5.23
N ALA A 215 8.25 16.42 4.17
CA ALA A 215 7.08 16.01 3.39
C ALA A 215 6.02 15.30 4.25
N VAL A 216 6.43 14.43 5.17
CA VAL A 216 5.50 13.70 6.05
C VAL A 216 4.70 14.64 6.95
N LYS A 217 5.19 15.83 7.29
CA LYS A 217 4.44 16.80 8.10
C LYS A 217 3.20 17.35 7.40
N HIS A 218 3.15 17.30 6.07
CA HIS A 218 2.00 17.70 5.27
C HIS A 218 0.91 16.62 5.19
N ILE A 219 1.22 15.39 5.62
CA ILE A 219 0.26 14.29 5.59
C ILE A 219 -0.52 14.31 6.90
N GLN A 220 -1.81 14.58 6.80
CA GLN A 220 -2.68 14.69 7.97
C GLN A 220 -3.88 13.76 7.80
N GLY A 221 -4.19 13.03 8.86
CA GLY A 221 -5.34 12.15 8.94
C GLY A 221 -5.82 12.06 10.38
N THR A 222 -7.12 11.84 10.56
CA THR A 222 -7.70 11.57 11.87
C THR A 222 -8.02 10.10 11.96
N ILE A 223 -7.34 9.39 12.85
CA ILE A 223 -7.65 7.98 13.14
C ILE A 223 -8.76 7.98 14.20
N THR A 224 -9.92 7.45 13.83
CA THR A 224 -10.99 7.19 14.79
C THR A 224 -10.74 5.84 15.44
N GLU A 225 -10.64 5.82 16.77
CA GLU A 225 -10.65 4.57 17.52
C GLU A 225 -12.03 3.91 17.33
N GLN A 226 -12.06 2.64 16.97
CA GLN A 226 -13.27 1.85 17.12
C GLN A 226 -13.29 1.33 18.54
N GLU A 227 -14.31 1.70 19.29
CA GLU A 227 -14.65 0.96 20.50
C GLU A 227 -15.07 -0.45 20.07
N ILE A 228 -14.16 -1.41 20.25
CA ILE A 228 -14.51 -2.82 20.14
C ILE A 228 -15.43 -3.06 21.35
N SER A 229 -16.71 -3.24 21.11
CA SER A 229 -17.62 -3.67 22.18
C SER A 229 -17.12 -5.03 22.65
N ASP A 230 -16.85 -5.18 23.94
CA ASP A 230 -16.40 -6.43 24.57
C ASP A 230 -17.32 -7.64 24.27
N THR A 231 -18.48 -7.39 23.70
CA THR A 231 -19.47 -8.40 23.29
C THR A 231 -19.06 -9.23 22.08
N GLU A 232 -18.12 -8.77 21.25
CA GLU A 232 -17.62 -9.54 20.08
C GLU A 232 -16.40 -10.42 20.41
N LEU A 233 -15.82 -10.27 21.59
CA LEU A 233 -14.67 -11.07 22.04
C LEU A 233 -15.06 -12.37 22.75
N GLU A 234 -16.34 -12.56 23.06
CA GLU A 234 -16.87 -13.79 23.69
C GLU A 234 -17.52 -14.75 22.68
N GLU A 235 -16.97 -14.97 21.50
CA GLU A 235 -17.05 -16.29 20.91
C GLU A 235 -16.13 -17.19 21.75
N GLN A 236 -16.71 -17.75 22.80
CA GLN A 236 -16.11 -18.80 23.57
C GLN A 236 -15.63 -19.86 22.59
N VAL A 237 -14.32 -19.91 22.38
CA VAL A 237 -13.68 -21.11 21.87
C VAL A 237 -14.01 -22.18 22.91
N VAL A 238 -15.07 -22.95 22.66
CA VAL A 238 -15.39 -24.13 23.44
C VAL A 238 -14.22 -25.09 23.20
N SER A 239 -13.20 -24.97 24.03
CA SER A 239 -12.13 -25.94 24.04
C SER A 239 -12.73 -27.23 24.54
N ILE A 240 -12.83 -28.21 23.66
CA ILE A 240 -13.16 -29.57 24.06
C ILE A 240 -11.97 -30.05 24.90
N PRO A 241 -12.18 -30.40 26.20
CA PRO A 241 -11.09 -30.89 27.03
C PRO A 241 -10.46 -32.12 26.35
N ALA A 242 -9.12 -32.18 26.34
CA ALA A 242 -8.43 -33.33 25.79
C ALA A 242 -8.80 -34.55 26.64
N ASP A 243 -9.33 -35.59 26.01
CA ASP A 243 -9.59 -36.87 26.66
C ASP A 243 -8.24 -37.58 26.94
N PRO A 244 -7.87 -37.77 28.21
CA PRO A 244 -6.57 -38.37 28.57
C PRO A 244 -6.40 -39.82 28.10
N ASP A 245 -7.50 -40.49 27.71
CA ASP A 245 -7.47 -41.88 27.28
C ASP A 245 -7.28 -42.03 25.74
N ILE A 246 -7.30 -40.94 25.00
CA ILE A 246 -7.04 -40.94 23.56
C ILE A 246 -5.53 -41.02 23.32
N LYS A 247 -5.08 -42.11 22.70
CA LYS A 247 -3.68 -42.24 22.26
C LYS A 247 -3.33 -41.19 21.20
N ASN A 248 -2.13 -40.59 21.33
CA ASN A 248 -1.59 -39.69 20.30
C ASN A 248 -1.67 -40.35 18.93
N PHE A 249 -2.15 -39.56 17.93
CA PHE A 249 -2.40 -39.98 16.55
C PHE A 249 -3.63 -40.88 16.31
N SER A 250 -4.58 -40.96 17.23
CA SER A 250 -5.88 -41.59 16.99
C SER A 250 -6.96 -40.53 16.78
N PHE A 251 -7.96 -40.82 15.94
CA PHE A 251 -9.15 -40.00 15.79
C PHE A 251 -10.26 -40.56 16.70
N ALA A 252 -10.90 -39.67 17.47
CA ALA A 252 -12.15 -40.00 18.13
C ALA A 252 -13.29 -39.79 17.11
N LEU A 253 -14.17 -40.77 16.98
CA LEU A 253 -15.42 -40.67 16.20
C LEU A 253 -16.51 -40.06 17.06
#